data_caab476f0fed89a7cdb68d19eaa582ac
#
_entry.id   caab476f0fed89a7cdb68d19eaa582ac
#
_cell.length_a   1.000
_cell.length_b   1.000
_cell.length_c   1.000
_cell.angle_alpha   90.00
_cell.angle_beta   90.00
_cell.angle_gamma   90.00
#
_symmetry.space_group_name_H-M   'P 1'
#
loop_
_entity.id
_entity.type
_entity.pdbx_description
1 polymer ?
#
loop_
_entity_poly.entity_id
_entity_poly.type
_entity_poly.pdbx_seq_one_letter_code
_entity_poly.pdbx_strand_id
1 'polypeptide(L)'
;QGILTVLLLEWLRDNTTQPLLELIGEQGCGKSLIAKFLRKLIDPNRVPLRGIRQKVEDTFILASNSHIYTIENASYLKNELQDALCSLSTGGGFAARKLYTDGDESALDMRKPVLMNGIDVLVTRPDLLDRTIHINLPRLKFRVVESELEKNFENAVPDILGGLLDLLSKALGAIPEINIAPQDLPRLGDFGILGEAVYKVQGKPDGTFLKEFFAMRKNAVLRILEATPLGSLIQELVNNEGEFKGTFKRLLENLRARDPNSKLPTTPKALADKLRRLAPALRESGFQIDFPEERKEDGYHVEISKTLKTSTASTASTVNNSNSESNPELPELHVLNPNLFEKNNSESIGNVELF
;
A
#
# COMPACT_ATOMS: atom_id res chain seq x y z
N GLN A 1 -3.64 -12.28 1.09
CA GLN A 1 -2.44 -13.16 1.26
C GLN A 1 -1.51 -13.05 0.05
N GLY A 2 -2.00 -13.19 -1.18
CA GLY A 2 -1.16 -13.22 -2.39
C GLY A 2 -0.24 -12.00 -2.54
N ILE A 3 -0.75 -10.78 -2.39
CA ILE A 3 0.05 -9.56 -2.51
C ILE A 3 1.17 -9.51 -1.46
N LEU A 4 0.91 -9.94 -0.21
CA LEU A 4 1.95 -9.99 0.82
C LEU A 4 3.04 -11.02 0.48
N THR A 5 2.66 -12.18 -0.06
CA THR A 5 3.64 -13.17 -0.53
C THR A 5 4.53 -12.58 -1.61
N VAL A 6 3.96 -11.94 -2.64
CA VAL A 6 4.74 -11.29 -3.69
C VAL A 6 5.64 -10.19 -3.12
N LEU A 7 5.17 -9.43 -2.15
CA LEU A 7 5.98 -8.40 -1.47
C LEU A 7 7.20 -9.01 -0.78
N LEU A 8 7.04 -10.10 -0.05
CA LEU A 8 8.16 -10.79 0.61
C LEU A 8 9.16 -11.33 -0.41
N LEU A 9 8.69 -11.84 -1.56
CA LEU A 9 9.55 -12.29 -2.65
C LEU A 9 10.31 -11.12 -3.28
N GLU A 10 9.66 -9.96 -3.48
CA GLU A 10 10.31 -8.75 -4.00
C GLU A 10 11.40 -8.23 -3.04
N TRP A 11 11.17 -8.31 -1.74
CA TRP A 11 12.16 -7.92 -0.73
C TRP A 11 13.41 -8.81 -0.70
N LEU A 12 13.36 -10.00 -1.32
CA LEU A 12 14.51 -10.88 -1.52
C LEU A 12 15.29 -10.60 -2.82
N ARG A 13 14.81 -9.67 -3.66
CA ARG A 13 15.44 -9.31 -4.93
C ARG A 13 16.31 -8.06 -4.79
N ASP A 14 17.44 -8.06 -5.48
CA ASP A 14 18.30 -6.90 -5.63
C ASP A 14 17.99 -6.14 -6.93
N ASN A 15 18.38 -4.87 -6.99
CA ASN A 15 18.35 -4.02 -8.17
C ASN A 15 16.95 -3.73 -8.76
N THR A 16 15.90 -4.00 -8.01
CA THR A 16 14.52 -3.66 -8.35
C THR A 16 13.98 -2.52 -7.47
N THR A 17 12.87 -1.93 -7.87
CA THR A 17 12.16 -0.98 -7.01
C THR A 17 11.57 -1.71 -5.82
N GLN A 18 11.85 -1.23 -4.60
CA GLN A 18 11.42 -1.90 -3.37
C GLN A 18 10.08 -1.33 -2.89
N PRO A 19 8.99 -2.12 -2.92
CA PRO A 19 7.71 -1.67 -2.37
C PRO A 19 7.80 -1.48 -0.86
N LEU A 20 7.09 -0.47 -0.34
CA LEU A 20 6.92 -0.27 1.08
C LEU A 20 5.72 -1.09 1.58
N LEU A 21 5.74 -1.48 2.84
CA LEU A 21 4.60 -2.09 3.52
C LEU A 21 4.10 -1.18 4.64
N GLU A 22 2.82 -0.86 4.61
CA GLU A 22 2.12 -0.17 5.68
C GLU A 22 1.08 -1.10 6.31
N LEU A 23 1.26 -1.41 7.60
CA LEU A 23 0.31 -2.17 8.41
C LEU A 23 -0.56 -1.21 9.22
N ILE A 24 -1.84 -1.15 8.93
CA ILE A 24 -2.81 -0.28 9.60
C ILE A 24 -3.80 -1.13 10.38
N GLY A 25 -4.37 -0.57 11.44
CA GLY A 25 -5.44 -1.22 12.19
C GLY A 25 -5.54 -0.68 13.61
N GLU A 26 -6.60 -1.06 14.31
CA GLU A 26 -6.86 -0.65 15.69
C GLU A 26 -5.75 -1.11 16.67
N GLN A 27 -5.75 -0.50 17.84
CA GLN A 27 -4.86 -0.97 18.91
C GLN A 27 -5.18 -2.42 19.30
N GLY A 28 -4.12 -3.24 19.41
CA GLY A 28 -4.25 -4.65 19.79
C GLY A 28 -4.63 -5.61 18.66
N CYS A 29 -4.59 -5.21 17.38
CA CYS A 29 -4.80 -6.11 16.24
C CYS A 29 -3.54 -6.87 15.79
N GLY A 30 -2.42 -6.81 16.52
CA GLY A 30 -1.23 -7.61 16.23
C GLY A 30 -0.23 -7.00 15.23
N LYS A 31 -0.35 -5.72 14.86
CA LYS A 31 0.56 -5.06 13.91
C LYS A 31 2.05 -5.25 14.22
N SER A 32 2.44 -4.92 15.42
CA SER A 32 3.85 -5.02 15.85
C SER A 32 4.36 -6.46 15.81
N LEU A 33 3.54 -7.43 16.20
CA LEU A 33 3.92 -8.84 16.14
C LEU A 33 4.09 -9.33 14.70
N ILE A 34 3.15 -9.00 13.81
CA ILE A 34 3.27 -9.31 12.39
C ILE A 34 4.51 -8.63 11.80
N ALA A 35 4.73 -7.35 12.10
CA ALA A 35 5.92 -6.62 11.65
C ALA A 35 7.22 -7.29 12.12
N LYS A 36 7.29 -7.74 13.39
CA LYS A 36 8.43 -8.50 13.92
C LYS A 36 8.65 -9.81 13.15
N PHE A 37 7.58 -10.55 12.87
CA PHE A 37 7.66 -11.83 12.16
C PHE A 37 8.12 -11.66 10.70
N LEU A 38 7.53 -10.70 9.99
CA LEU A 38 7.96 -10.41 8.61
C LEU A 38 9.43 -9.97 8.56
N ARG A 39 9.83 -9.12 9.52
CA ARG A 39 11.23 -8.72 9.63
C ARG A 39 12.14 -9.91 9.95
N LYS A 40 11.78 -10.74 10.93
CA LYS A 40 12.58 -11.90 11.33
C LYS A 40 12.74 -12.92 10.20
N LEU A 41 11.72 -13.04 9.35
CA LEU A 41 11.73 -13.96 8.20
C LEU A 41 12.73 -13.53 7.12
N ILE A 42 12.81 -12.22 6.81
CA ILE A 42 13.61 -11.71 5.68
C ILE A 42 14.93 -11.09 6.14
N ASP A 43 14.92 -10.32 7.23
CA ASP A 43 16.06 -9.57 7.75
C ASP A 43 16.14 -9.72 9.27
N PRO A 44 16.60 -10.88 9.80
CA PRO A 44 16.74 -11.10 11.23
C PRO A 44 17.66 -10.05 11.84
N ASN A 45 17.15 -9.28 12.81
CA ASN A 45 17.89 -8.19 13.43
C ASN A 45 17.68 -8.19 14.95
N ARG A 46 18.72 -7.84 15.73
CA ARG A 46 18.62 -7.77 17.21
C ARG A 46 17.60 -6.74 17.69
N VAL A 47 17.36 -5.68 16.91
CA VAL A 47 16.35 -4.66 17.14
C VAL A 47 15.36 -4.71 15.96
N PRO A 48 14.34 -5.56 16.02
CA PRO A 48 13.48 -5.84 14.88
C PRO A 48 12.64 -4.63 14.43
N LEU A 49 12.18 -3.81 15.37
CA LEU A 49 11.38 -2.63 15.08
C LEU A 49 12.01 -1.40 15.74
N ARG A 50 11.90 -0.27 15.09
CA ARG A 50 12.46 1.00 15.57
C ARG A 50 11.40 2.09 15.50
N GLY A 51 11.33 2.92 16.53
CA GLY A 51 10.46 4.08 16.54
C GLY A 51 10.87 5.11 15.48
N ILE A 52 9.91 5.92 15.08
CA ILE A 52 10.08 6.92 14.02
C ILE A 52 11.22 7.90 14.32
N ARG A 53 12.03 8.19 13.32
CA ARG A 53 12.98 9.32 13.28
C ARG A 53 12.48 10.35 12.28
N GLN A 54 12.34 11.59 12.73
CA GLN A 54 11.76 12.65 11.89
C GLN A 54 12.82 13.37 11.03
N LYS A 55 14.10 13.12 11.24
CA LYS A 55 15.19 13.67 10.42
C LYS A 55 15.49 12.72 9.27
N VAL A 56 15.61 13.28 8.07
CA VAL A 56 15.88 12.53 6.84
C VAL A 56 17.24 11.84 6.90
N GLU A 57 18.25 12.54 7.43
CA GLU A 57 19.62 12.01 7.57
C GLU A 57 19.64 10.75 8.44
N ASP A 58 18.97 10.79 9.60
CA ASP A 58 18.87 9.64 10.51
C ASP A 58 18.20 8.44 9.82
N THR A 59 17.23 8.71 8.94
CA THR A 59 16.51 7.68 8.18
C THR A 59 17.47 6.93 7.24
N PHE A 60 18.27 7.65 6.46
CA PHE A 60 19.23 7.02 5.55
C PHE A 60 20.33 6.27 6.29
N ILE A 61 20.87 6.84 7.40
CA ILE A 61 21.85 6.17 8.25
C ILE A 61 21.29 4.87 8.85
N LEU A 62 20.04 4.87 9.31
CA LEU A 62 19.40 3.67 9.86
C LEU A 62 19.08 2.64 8.76
N ALA A 63 18.66 3.10 7.58
CA ALA A 63 18.38 2.23 6.44
C ALA A 63 19.65 1.55 5.90
N SER A 64 20.82 2.23 5.92
CA SER A 64 22.09 1.64 5.48
C SER A 64 22.55 0.47 6.36
N ASN A 65 22.14 0.43 7.62
CA ASN A 65 22.53 -0.59 8.59
C ASN A 65 21.59 -1.81 8.65
N SER A 66 20.64 -1.93 7.72
CA SER A 66 19.69 -3.04 7.67
C SER A 66 19.21 -3.28 6.26
N HIS A 67 18.74 -4.50 5.99
CA HIS A 67 18.09 -4.80 4.72
C HIS A 67 16.70 -4.13 4.66
N ILE A 68 15.88 -4.31 5.71
CA ILE A 68 14.57 -3.67 5.82
C ILE A 68 14.65 -2.48 6.79
N TYR A 69 14.27 -1.29 6.36
CA TYR A 69 14.07 -0.15 7.25
C TYR A 69 12.70 -0.22 7.92
N THR A 70 12.64 -0.10 9.25
CA THR A 70 11.37 -0.22 9.99
C THR A 70 10.99 1.08 10.69
N ILE A 71 9.70 1.40 10.67
CA ILE A 71 9.09 2.51 11.41
C ILE A 71 7.93 1.95 12.23
N GLU A 72 8.12 1.90 13.56
CA GLU A 72 7.11 1.35 14.46
C GLU A 72 6.27 2.45 15.10
N ASN A 73 4.98 2.16 15.22
CA ASN A 73 4.00 2.92 16.01
C ASN A 73 4.00 4.42 15.69
N ALA A 74 4.07 4.74 14.40
CA ALA A 74 4.00 6.10 13.94
C ALA A 74 2.56 6.61 13.95
N SER A 75 2.38 7.88 14.29
CA SER A 75 1.09 8.56 14.21
C SER A 75 0.98 9.42 12.94
N TYR A 76 2.11 9.87 12.40
CA TYR A 76 2.18 10.62 11.16
C TYR A 76 3.59 10.63 10.60
N LEU A 77 3.72 10.88 9.29
CA LEU A 77 5.00 11.11 8.60
C LEU A 77 5.05 12.55 8.07
N LYS A 78 6.13 13.26 8.38
CA LYS A 78 6.37 14.58 7.75
C LYS A 78 6.57 14.42 6.24
N ASN A 79 6.26 15.46 5.48
CA ASN A 79 6.38 15.43 4.01
C ASN A 79 7.80 15.09 3.55
N GLU A 80 8.81 15.69 4.18
CA GLU A 80 10.22 15.45 3.87
C GLU A 80 10.61 14.00 4.10
N LEU A 81 10.04 13.37 5.14
CA LEU A 81 10.26 11.96 5.41
C LEU A 81 9.57 11.08 4.36
N GLN A 82 8.34 11.43 3.93
CA GLN A 82 7.66 10.70 2.86
C GLN A 82 8.44 10.79 1.53
N ASP A 83 9.07 11.94 1.22
CA ASP A 83 9.96 12.08 0.05
C ASP A 83 11.21 11.21 0.18
N ALA A 84 11.82 11.15 1.37
CA ALA A 84 12.95 10.28 1.65
C ALA A 84 12.59 8.79 1.49
N LEU A 85 11.40 8.37 1.93
CA LEU A 85 10.91 7.01 1.74
C LEU A 85 10.66 6.67 0.26
N CYS A 86 10.20 7.64 -0.55
CA CYS A 86 10.13 7.47 -2.01
C CYS A 86 11.52 7.19 -2.60
N SER A 87 12.54 7.94 -2.17
CA SER A 87 13.93 7.74 -2.61
C SER A 87 14.47 6.38 -2.19
N LEU A 88 14.19 5.91 -0.97
CA LEU A 88 14.58 4.58 -0.51
C LEU A 88 13.93 3.45 -1.33
N SER A 89 12.70 3.65 -1.84
CA SER A 89 12.01 2.67 -2.68
C SER A 89 12.64 2.49 -4.06
N THR A 90 13.01 3.60 -4.70
CA THR A 90 13.39 3.60 -6.13
C THR A 90 14.88 3.69 -6.40
N GLY A 91 15.67 3.92 -5.36
CA GLY A 91 17.06 4.35 -5.49
C GLY A 91 17.12 5.85 -5.71
N GLY A 92 17.83 6.53 -4.86
CA GLY A 92 18.09 7.95 -4.95
C GLY A 92 19.23 8.29 -4.00
N GLY A 93 20.21 9.04 -4.52
CA GLY A 93 21.34 9.46 -3.70
C GLY A 93 20.89 10.46 -2.65
N PHE A 94 21.17 10.17 -1.39
CA PHE A 94 21.19 11.17 -0.34
C PHE A 94 22.63 11.59 -0.11
N ALA A 95 22.94 12.86 -0.43
CA ALA A 95 24.23 13.46 -0.13
C ALA A 95 24.26 13.83 1.35
N ALA A 96 24.86 13.00 2.20
CA ALA A 96 25.15 13.34 3.57
C ALA A 96 26.57 13.89 3.65
N ARG A 97 26.76 15.09 4.24
CA ARG A 97 28.10 15.54 4.67
C ARG A 97 28.62 14.56 5.71
N LYS A 98 29.75 13.95 5.43
CA LYS A 98 30.49 13.19 6.44
C LYS A 98 30.84 14.15 7.57
N LEU A 99 30.33 13.91 8.78
CA LEU A 99 30.81 14.54 10.00
C LEU A 99 32.33 14.24 10.14
N TYR A 100 33.15 15.30 10.14
CA TYR A 100 34.60 15.27 10.35
C TYR A 100 35.53 15.06 9.13
N THR A 101 35.05 15.16 7.87
CA THR A 101 35.94 15.29 6.71
C THR A 101 35.51 16.45 5.83
N ASP A 102 36.38 17.48 5.74
CA ASP A 102 36.22 18.58 4.80
C ASP A 102 36.35 18.04 3.36
N GLY A 103 35.23 17.98 2.65
CA GLY A 103 35.23 17.82 1.20
C GLY A 103 34.65 16.54 0.58
N ASP A 104 34.38 15.49 1.33
CA ASP A 104 33.80 14.25 0.76
C ASP A 104 32.27 14.18 0.96
N GLU A 105 31.51 14.40 -0.11
CA GLU A 105 30.12 13.99 -0.20
C GLU A 105 30.06 12.46 -0.36
N SER A 106 29.60 11.73 0.66
CA SER A 106 29.21 10.35 0.45
C SER A 106 27.77 10.30 -0.05
N ALA A 107 27.61 10.17 -1.36
CA ALA A 107 26.29 9.85 -1.92
C ALA A 107 25.93 8.41 -1.51
N LEU A 108 24.95 8.27 -0.63
CA LEU A 108 24.37 6.97 -0.29
C LEU A 108 23.26 6.68 -1.32
N ASP A 109 23.60 5.97 -2.39
CA ASP A 109 22.59 5.40 -3.29
C ASP A 109 22.19 4.03 -2.74
N MET A 110 20.92 3.91 -2.33
CA MET A 110 20.42 2.67 -1.80
C MET A 110 18.93 2.49 -2.12
N ARG A 111 18.57 1.25 -2.39
CA ARG A 111 17.18 0.81 -2.46
C ARG A 111 16.91 -0.10 -1.28
N LYS A 112 15.88 0.21 -0.51
CA LYS A 112 15.58 -0.53 0.72
C LYS A 112 14.09 -0.75 0.86
N PRO A 113 13.66 -1.98 1.19
CA PRO A 113 12.33 -2.24 1.69
C PRO A 113 12.06 -1.41 2.93
N VAL A 114 10.83 -0.93 3.06
CA VAL A 114 10.38 -0.20 4.25
C VAL A 114 9.15 -0.89 4.82
N LEU A 115 9.18 -1.17 6.10
CA LEU A 115 8.06 -1.73 6.86
C LEU A 115 7.63 -0.73 7.92
N MET A 116 6.39 -0.26 7.83
CA MET A 116 5.84 0.68 8.79
C MET A 116 4.52 0.21 9.38
N ASN A 117 4.25 0.58 10.62
CA ASN A 117 2.96 0.35 11.25
C ASN A 117 2.45 1.57 12.01
N GLY A 118 1.12 1.72 12.03
CA GLY A 118 0.43 2.80 12.72
C GLY A 118 -1.02 2.45 13.01
N ILE A 119 -1.69 3.31 13.81
CA ILE A 119 -3.13 3.23 14.01
C ILE A 119 -3.84 3.89 12.83
N ASP A 120 -3.35 5.07 12.43
CA ASP A 120 -3.88 5.86 11.33
C ASP A 120 -3.06 5.65 10.05
N VAL A 121 -3.60 6.13 8.94
CA VAL A 121 -2.91 6.13 7.65
C VAL A 121 -1.70 7.06 7.71
N LEU A 122 -0.51 6.52 7.52
CA LEU A 122 0.76 7.25 7.57
C LEU A 122 1.13 7.87 6.22
N VAL A 123 0.84 7.12 5.14
CA VAL A 123 1.14 7.53 3.77
C VAL A 123 0.03 8.44 3.26
N THR A 124 0.35 9.71 3.07
CA THR A 124 -0.64 10.72 2.64
C THR A 124 -0.28 11.37 1.30
N ARG A 125 0.96 11.22 0.84
CA ARG A 125 1.39 11.75 -0.45
C ARG A 125 1.13 10.73 -1.57
N PRO A 126 0.54 11.15 -2.69
CA PRO A 126 0.23 10.25 -3.82
C PRO A 126 1.44 9.50 -4.34
N ASP A 127 2.61 10.16 -4.38
CA ASP A 127 3.85 9.58 -4.88
C ASP A 127 4.36 8.41 -4.02
N LEU A 128 4.23 8.50 -2.71
CA LEU A 128 4.56 7.41 -1.78
C LEU A 128 3.46 6.34 -1.78
N LEU A 129 2.20 6.75 -1.93
CA LEU A 129 1.05 5.84 -2.01
C LEU A 129 1.22 4.84 -3.16
N ASP A 130 1.70 5.31 -4.32
CA ASP A 130 1.94 4.50 -5.51
C ASP A 130 3.04 3.43 -5.31
N ARG A 131 3.83 3.55 -4.25
CA ARG A 131 4.93 2.65 -3.90
C ARG A 131 4.64 1.80 -2.67
N THR A 132 3.47 1.97 -2.05
CA THR A 132 3.16 1.34 -0.77
C THR A 132 2.08 0.27 -0.91
N ILE A 133 2.34 -0.88 -0.32
CA ILE A 133 1.36 -1.94 -0.11
C ILE A 133 0.67 -1.67 1.23
N HIS A 134 -0.64 -1.47 1.19
CA HIS A 134 -1.43 -1.15 2.36
C HIS A 134 -2.19 -2.39 2.85
N ILE A 135 -1.90 -2.83 4.06
CA ILE A 135 -2.61 -3.93 4.69
C ILE A 135 -3.33 -3.43 5.93
N ASN A 136 -4.66 -3.56 5.91
CA ASN A 136 -5.49 -3.27 7.06
C ASN A 136 -5.74 -4.56 7.85
N LEU A 137 -5.28 -4.58 9.10
CA LEU A 137 -5.44 -5.73 9.96
C LEU A 137 -6.78 -5.63 10.70
N PRO A 138 -7.62 -6.66 10.62
CA PRO A 138 -8.88 -6.69 11.36
C PRO A 138 -8.62 -6.81 12.86
N ARG A 139 -9.60 -6.42 13.66
CA ARG A 139 -9.56 -6.63 15.11
C ARG A 139 -9.51 -8.14 15.42
N LEU A 140 -8.60 -8.52 16.32
CA LEU A 140 -8.49 -9.91 16.74
C LEU A 140 -9.75 -10.32 17.52
N LYS A 141 -10.33 -11.47 17.17
CA LYS A 141 -11.46 -12.08 17.90
C LYS A 141 -11.00 -12.68 19.22
N PHE A 142 -9.79 -13.22 19.26
CA PHE A 142 -9.18 -13.84 20.45
C PHE A 142 -7.74 -13.38 20.58
N ARG A 143 -7.21 -13.45 21.78
CA ARG A 143 -5.80 -13.22 22.06
C ARG A 143 -5.10 -14.54 22.29
N VAL A 144 -3.94 -14.71 21.72
CA VAL A 144 -3.04 -15.84 21.98
C VAL A 144 -1.81 -15.30 22.70
N VAL A 145 -1.16 -16.12 23.49
CA VAL A 145 0.05 -15.75 24.23
C VAL A 145 1.18 -15.49 23.22
N GLU A 146 1.82 -14.33 23.31
CA GLU A 146 2.85 -13.90 22.34
C GLU A 146 4.01 -14.89 22.26
N SER A 147 4.49 -15.42 23.40
CA SER A 147 5.57 -16.40 23.43
C SER A 147 5.25 -17.72 22.73
N GLU A 148 4.00 -18.14 22.74
CA GLU A 148 3.54 -19.34 22.02
C GLU A 148 3.55 -19.09 20.50
N LEU A 149 3.04 -17.92 20.09
CA LEU A 149 3.08 -17.51 18.67
C LEU A 149 4.52 -17.36 18.16
N GLU A 150 5.42 -16.79 18.97
CA GLU A 150 6.83 -16.66 18.61
C GLU A 150 7.49 -18.02 18.45
N LYS A 151 7.27 -18.96 19.37
CA LYS A 151 7.81 -20.32 19.27
C LYS A 151 7.29 -21.05 18.05
N ASN A 152 5.98 -20.98 17.77
CA ASN A 152 5.39 -21.62 16.60
C ASN A 152 5.91 -21.00 15.30
N PHE A 153 6.07 -19.68 15.27
CA PHE A 153 6.68 -19.01 14.12
C PHE A 153 8.14 -19.44 13.93
N GLU A 154 8.96 -19.48 14.98
CA GLU A 154 10.37 -19.92 14.90
C GLU A 154 10.51 -21.32 14.31
N ASN A 155 9.67 -22.24 14.75
CA ASN A 155 9.65 -23.59 14.19
C ASN A 155 9.25 -23.65 12.73
N ALA A 156 8.37 -22.73 12.27
CA ALA A 156 7.87 -22.68 10.90
C ALA A 156 8.78 -21.87 9.94
N VAL A 157 9.71 -21.05 10.45
CA VAL A 157 10.58 -20.18 9.62
C VAL A 157 11.32 -20.95 8.53
N PRO A 158 11.98 -22.10 8.79
CA PRO A 158 12.69 -22.82 7.74
C PRO A 158 11.78 -23.25 6.58
N ASP A 159 10.59 -23.77 6.89
CA ASP A 159 9.65 -24.23 5.88
C ASP A 159 9.03 -23.05 5.11
N ILE A 160 8.70 -21.95 5.80
CA ILE A 160 8.18 -20.74 5.17
C ILE A 160 9.24 -20.14 4.23
N LEU A 161 10.48 -20.00 4.69
CA LEU A 161 11.56 -19.43 3.90
C LEU A 161 11.89 -20.33 2.69
N GLY A 162 11.98 -21.66 2.91
CA GLY A 162 12.18 -22.63 1.84
C GLY A 162 11.09 -22.53 0.78
N GLY A 163 9.83 -22.50 1.19
CA GLY A 163 8.69 -22.34 0.27
C GLY A 163 8.69 -21.01 -0.48
N LEU A 164 9.11 -19.90 0.16
CA LEU A 164 9.27 -18.60 -0.52
C LEU A 164 10.39 -18.65 -1.56
N LEU A 165 11.54 -19.25 -1.26
CA LEU A 165 12.67 -19.37 -2.20
C LEU A 165 12.33 -20.26 -3.40
N ASP A 166 11.65 -21.38 -3.17
CA ASP A 166 11.15 -22.26 -4.24
C ASP A 166 10.16 -21.53 -5.16
N LEU A 167 9.23 -20.78 -4.56
CA LEU A 167 8.25 -19.99 -5.31
C LEU A 167 8.94 -18.87 -6.09
N LEU A 168 9.90 -18.16 -5.49
CA LEU A 168 10.68 -17.13 -6.16
C LEU A 168 11.46 -17.70 -7.36
N SER A 169 12.14 -18.83 -7.17
CA SER A 169 12.88 -19.49 -8.26
C SER A 169 11.98 -19.81 -9.46
N LYS A 170 10.81 -20.39 -9.20
CA LYS A 170 9.82 -20.71 -10.25
C LYS A 170 9.27 -19.44 -10.92
N ALA A 171 8.96 -18.42 -10.12
CA ALA A 171 8.42 -17.15 -10.63
C ALA A 171 9.46 -16.41 -11.49
N LEU A 172 10.73 -16.37 -11.10
CA LEU A 172 11.80 -15.78 -11.90
C LEU A 172 11.94 -16.46 -13.26
N GLY A 173 11.81 -17.80 -13.31
CA GLY A 173 11.77 -18.55 -14.56
C GLY A 173 10.57 -18.22 -15.46
N ALA A 174 9.45 -17.81 -14.87
CA ALA A 174 8.23 -17.44 -15.61
C ALA A 174 8.19 -15.97 -16.07
N ILE A 175 9.05 -15.09 -15.53
CA ILE A 175 9.07 -13.65 -15.89
C ILE A 175 9.15 -13.39 -17.41
N PRO A 176 10.00 -14.10 -18.21
CA PRO A 176 10.07 -13.87 -19.64
C PRO A 176 8.76 -14.12 -20.40
N GLU A 177 7.83 -14.85 -19.81
CA GLU A 177 6.52 -15.16 -20.40
C GLU A 177 5.43 -14.16 -20.00
N ILE A 178 5.75 -13.23 -19.10
CA ILE A 178 4.80 -12.23 -18.61
C ILE A 178 4.74 -11.06 -19.59
N ASN A 179 3.57 -10.82 -20.14
CA ASN A 179 3.32 -9.70 -21.03
C ASN A 179 2.24 -8.80 -20.45
N ILE A 180 2.63 -7.63 -19.98
CA ILE A 180 1.74 -6.58 -19.45
C ILE A 180 1.79 -5.42 -20.43
N ALA A 181 0.63 -4.97 -20.90
CA ALA A 181 0.57 -3.80 -21.78
C ALA A 181 1.09 -2.56 -21.03
N PRO A 182 1.85 -1.67 -21.68
CA PRO A 182 2.49 -0.51 -21.02
C PRO A 182 1.54 0.36 -20.20
N GLN A 183 0.28 0.52 -20.65
CA GLN A 183 -0.76 1.30 -19.98
C GLN A 183 -1.29 0.63 -18.69
N ASP A 184 -1.11 -0.69 -18.55
CA ASP A 184 -1.58 -1.48 -17.42
C ASP A 184 -0.46 -1.74 -16.39
N LEU A 185 0.77 -1.32 -16.73
CA LEU A 185 1.92 -1.50 -15.86
C LEU A 185 1.83 -0.54 -14.65
N PRO A 186 1.89 -1.05 -13.41
CA PRO A 186 1.90 -0.18 -12.25
C PRO A 186 3.20 0.61 -12.14
N ARG A 187 3.23 1.66 -11.33
CA ARG A 187 4.45 2.43 -11.06
C ARG A 187 5.62 1.57 -10.55
N LEU A 188 5.30 0.53 -9.78
CA LEU A 188 6.21 -0.53 -9.37
C LEU A 188 6.20 -1.64 -10.44
N GLY A 189 6.76 -1.37 -11.62
CA GLY A 189 6.70 -2.27 -12.77
C GLY A 189 7.26 -3.66 -12.47
N ASP A 190 8.45 -3.73 -11.87
CA ASP A 190 9.11 -4.99 -11.49
C ASP A 190 8.24 -5.83 -10.55
N PHE A 191 7.63 -5.17 -9.56
CA PHE A 191 6.69 -5.80 -8.64
C PHE A 191 5.43 -6.32 -9.33
N GLY A 192 4.90 -5.56 -10.30
CA GLY A 192 3.75 -5.99 -11.12
C GLY A 192 4.07 -7.24 -11.93
N ILE A 193 5.22 -7.26 -12.60
CA ILE A 193 5.70 -8.40 -13.40
C ILE A 193 5.94 -9.63 -12.50
N LEU A 194 6.64 -9.45 -11.37
CA LEU A 194 6.85 -10.55 -10.42
C LEU A 194 5.52 -11.10 -9.90
N GLY A 195 4.57 -10.23 -9.59
CA GLY A 195 3.25 -10.61 -9.09
C GLY A 195 2.47 -11.49 -10.08
N GLU A 196 2.42 -11.09 -11.35
CA GLU A 196 1.80 -11.92 -12.40
C GLU A 196 2.55 -13.24 -12.58
N ALA A 197 3.89 -13.24 -12.54
CA ALA A 197 4.69 -14.48 -12.63
C ALA A 197 4.40 -15.43 -11.47
N VAL A 198 4.31 -14.94 -10.24
CA VAL A 198 3.94 -15.72 -9.05
C VAL A 198 2.55 -16.32 -9.20
N TYR A 199 1.57 -15.52 -9.64
CA TYR A 199 0.20 -15.98 -9.81
C TYR A 199 0.07 -17.01 -10.94
N LYS A 200 0.81 -16.83 -12.04
CA LYS A 200 0.90 -17.80 -13.14
C LYS A 200 1.45 -19.15 -12.67
N VAL A 201 2.54 -19.14 -11.90
CA VAL A 201 3.13 -20.36 -11.32
C VAL A 201 2.16 -21.06 -10.35
N GLN A 202 1.30 -20.31 -9.68
CA GLN A 202 0.22 -20.83 -8.83
C GLN A 202 -1.02 -21.29 -9.60
N GLY A 203 -1.02 -21.22 -10.94
CA GLY A 203 -2.14 -21.62 -11.79
C GLY A 203 -3.31 -20.62 -11.81
N LYS A 204 -3.10 -19.36 -11.42
CA LYS A 204 -4.12 -18.32 -11.50
C LYS A 204 -4.17 -17.71 -12.89
N PRO A 205 -5.34 -17.22 -13.34
CA PRO A 205 -5.48 -16.53 -14.63
C PRO A 205 -4.61 -15.29 -14.73
N ASP A 206 -4.11 -14.99 -15.94
CA ASP A 206 -3.35 -13.79 -16.23
C ASP A 206 -4.14 -12.51 -15.86
N GLY A 207 -3.46 -11.48 -15.38
CA GLY A 207 -4.06 -10.22 -14.93
C GLY A 207 -4.70 -10.26 -13.54
N THR A 208 -4.72 -11.43 -12.87
CA THR A 208 -5.36 -11.57 -11.54
C THR A 208 -4.61 -10.79 -10.47
N PHE A 209 -3.27 -10.84 -10.48
CA PHE A 209 -2.47 -10.10 -9.52
C PHE A 209 -2.67 -8.58 -9.66
N LEU A 210 -2.59 -8.06 -10.89
CA LEU A 210 -2.78 -6.63 -11.15
C LEU A 210 -4.17 -6.16 -10.74
N LYS A 211 -5.21 -6.97 -11.00
CA LYS A 211 -6.58 -6.67 -10.55
C LYS A 211 -6.67 -6.54 -9.02
N GLU A 212 -6.10 -7.49 -8.28
CA GLU A 212 -6.08 -7.45 -6.81
C GLU A 212 -5.23 -6.27 -6.30
N PHE A 213 -4.09 -6.01 -6.92
CA PHE A 213 -3.20 -4.91 -6.59
C PHE A 213 -3.87 -3.54 -6.77
N PHE A 214 -4.50 -3.29 -7.92
CA PHE A 214 -5.21 -2.04 -8.18
C PHE A 214 -6.46 -1.89 -7.30
N ALA A 215 -7.16 -2.97 -6.97
CA ALA A 215 -8.26 -2.93 -6.01
C ALA A 215 -7.78 -2.55 -4.60
N MET A 216 -6.67 -3.13 -4.13
CA MET A 216 -6.04 -2.75 -2.85
C MET A 216 -5.65 -1.26 -2.85
N ARG A 217 -4.99 -0.79 -3.91
CA ARG A 217 -4.58 0.60 -4.06
C ARG A 217 -5.78 1.56 -4.04
N LYS A 218 -6.83 1.25 -4.79
CA LYS A 218 -8.08 2.03 -4.79
C LYS A 218 -8.68 2.15 -3.39
N ASN A 219 -8.70 1.06 -2.63
CA ASN A 219 -9.17 1.07 -1.25
C ASN A 219 -8.28 1.93 -0.33
N ALA A 220 -6.96 1.94 -0.53
CA ALA A 220 -6.06 2.81 0.21
C ALA A 220 -6.32 4.29 -0.09
N VAL A 221 -6.50 4.64 -1.35
CA VAL A 221 -6.86 6.01 -1.78
C VAL A 221 -8.16 6.47 -1.14
N LEU A 222 -9.20 5.63 -1.13
CA LEU A 222 -10.48 5.97 -0.50
C LEU A 222 -10.32 6.27 1.00
N ARG A 223 -9.53 5.47 1.72
CA ARG A 223 -9.24 5.72 3.15
C ARG A 223 -8.51 7.04 3.40
N ILE A 224 -7.55 7.39 2.55
CA ILE A 224 -6.85 8.68 2.65
C ILE A 224 -7.84 9.84 2.48
N LEU A 225 -8.75 9.72 1.53
CA LEU A 225 -9.78 10.73 1.30
C LEU A 225 -10.73 10.84 2.50
N GLU A 226 -11.19 9.71 3.04
CA GLU A 226 -12.07 9.66 4.21
C GLU A 226 -11.37 10.18 5.48
N ALA A 227 -10.08 9.92 5.64
CA ALA A 227 -9.29 10.41 6.77
C ALA A 227 -8.98 11.91 6.69
N THR A 228 -9.13 12.55 5.52
CA THR A 228 -8.86 13.97 5.36
C THR A 228 -10.18 14.78 5.38
N PRO A 229 -10.34 15.80 6.28
CA PRO A 229 -11.55 16.60 6.33
C PRO A 229 -11.94 17.22 4.98
N LEU A 230 -10.96 17.64 4.18
CA LEU A 230 -11.22 18.14 2.83
C LEU A 230 -11.73 17.07 1.89
N GLY A 231 -11.14 15.87 1.93
CA GLY A 231 -11.54 14.75 1.05
C GLY A 231 -12.97 14.30 1.35
N SER A 232 -13.30 14.07 2.62
CA SER A 232 -14.66 13.65 3.03
C SER A 232 -15.72 14.70 2.68
N LEU A 233 -15.45 15.99 2.92
CA LEU A 233 -16.39 17.06 2.59
C LEU A 233 -16.59 17.26 1.08
N ILE A 234 -15.54 17.08 0.26
CA ILE A 234 -15.68 17.09 -1.21
C ILE A 234 -16.52 15.90 -1.69
N GLN A 235 -16.30 14.72 -1.14
CA GLN A 235 -17.12 13.55 -1.48
C GLN A 235 -18.58 13.76 -1.08
N GLU A 236 -18.83 14.28 0.10
CA GLU A 236 -20.19 14.61 0.57
C GLU A 236 -20.85 15.66 -0.33
N LEU A 237 -20.14 16.76 -0.65
CA LEU A 237 -20.62 17.81 -1.55
C LEU A 237 -21.13 17.24 -2.87
N VAL A 238 -20.27 16.47 -3.54
CA VAL A 238 -20.60 15.92 -4.87
C VAL A 238 -21.61 14.78 -4.78
N ASN A 239 -21.62 14.00 -3.69
CA ASN A 239 -22.65 12.98 -3.49
C ASN A 239 -24.04 13.57 -3.34
N ASN A 240 -24.16 14.73 -2.68
CA ASN A 240 -25.44 15.39 -2.41
C ASN A 240 -25.90 16.30 -3.55
N GLU A 241 -24.97 17.01 -4.20
CA GLU A 241 -25.31 18.03 -5.22
C GLU A 241 -25.06 17.55 -6.66
N GLY A 242 -24.38 16.42 -6.84
CA GLY A 242 -24.01 15.85 -8.14
C GLY A 242 -22.75 16.48 -8.73
N GLU A 243 -22.64 17.80 -8.72
CA GLU A 243 -21.49 18.55 -9.21
C GLU A 243 -21.28 19.86 -8.44
N PHE A 244 -20.09 20.41 -8.49
CA PHE A 244 -19.77 21.75 -8.06
C PHE A 244 -19.03 22.49 -9.17
N LYS A 245 -19.49 23.71 -9.52
CA LYS A 245 -18.81 24.63 -10.43
C LYS A 245 -18.77 26.02 -9.80
N GLY A 246 -17.56 26.56 -9.63
CA GLY A 246 -17.42 27.88 -9.03
C GLY A 246 -16.00 28.23 -8.62
N THR A 247 -15.86 29.36 -7.95
CA THR A 247 -14.55 29.83 -7.46
C THR A 247 -14.11 29.04 -6.22
N PHE A 248 -12.80 29.00 -5.98
CA PHE A 248 -12.27 28.43 -4.73
C PHE A 248 -12.78 29.14 -3.47
N LYS A 249 -13.13 30.43 -3.56
CA LYS A 249 -13.76 31.16 -2.47
C LYS A 249 -15.14 30.58 -2.15
N ARG A 250 -16.00 30.43 -3.16
CA ARG A 250 -17.33 29.82 -3.02
C ARG A 250 -17.27 28.37 -2.55
N LEU A 251 -16.30 27.60 -3.05
CA LEU A 251 -16.08 26.24 -2.57
C LEU A 251 -15.73 26.22 -1.08
N LEU A 252 -14.81 27.07 -0.63
CA LEU A 252 -14.41 27.14 0.78
C LEU A 252 -15.57 27.54 1.69
N GLU A 253 -16.41 28.51 1.28
CA GLU A 253 -17.61 28.91 1.98
C GLU A 253 -18.63 27.79 2.10
N ASN A 254 -18.84 27.02 1.01
CA ASN A 254 -19.75 25.87 0.99
C ASN A 254 -19.26 24.75 1.92
N LEU A 255 -17.98 24.40 1.86
CA LEU A 255 -17.39 23.36 2.72
C LEU A 255 -17.44 23.76 4.22
N ARG A 256 -17.21 25.03 4.55
CA ARG A 256 -17.32 25.53 5.92
C ARG A 256 -18.75 25.55 6.43
N ALA A 257 -19.72 25.80 5.56
CA ALA A 257 -21.13 25.75 5.92
C ALA A 257 -21.60 24.34 6.28
N ARG A 258 -20.97 23.30 5.66
CA ARG A 258 -21.25 21.89 5.95
C ARG A 258 -20.65 21.42 7.27
N ASP A 259 -19.40 21.78 7.52
CA ASP A 259 -18.73 21.50 8.79
C ASP A 259 -17.91 22.72 9.27
N PRO A 260 -18.52 23.56 10.12
CA PRO A 260 -17.84 24.74 10.66
C PRO A 260 -16.62 24.43 11.53
N ASN A 261 -16.55 23.22 12.10
CA ASN A 261 -15.48 22.79 13.01
C ASN A 261 -14.35 22.07 12.30
N SER A 262 -14.46 21.80 10.99
CA SER A 262 -13.44 21.11 10.24
C SER A 262 -12.17 21.93 10.09
N LYS A 263 -11.02 21.26 10.16
CA LYS A 263 -9.69 21.86 9.94
C LYS A 263 -9.44 22.11 8.44
N LEU A 264 -10.25 22.95 7.83
CA LEU A 264 -10.09 23.37 6.44
C LEU A 264 -9.01 24.47 6.30
N PRO A 265 -8.45 24.63 5.09
CA PRO A 265 -7.58 25.75 4.79
C PRO A 265 -8.23 27.09 5.08
N THR A 266 -7.44 28.07 5.53
CA THR A 266 -7.98 29.40 5.91
C THR A 266 -8.23 30.29 4.70
N THR A 267 -7.52 30.08 3.59
CA THR A 267 -7.60 30.91 2.38
C THR A 267 -7.98 30.09 1.15
N PRO A 268 -8.64 30.69 0.14
CA PRO A 268 -8.93 30.03 -1.13
C PRO A 268 -7.68 29.51 -1.86
N LYS A 269 -6.56 30.21 -1.76
CA LYS A 269 -5.28 29.78 -2.33
C LYS A 269 -4.78 28.49 -1.68
N ALA A 270 -4.77 28.45 -0.35
CA ALA A 270 -4.36 27.23 0.38
C ALA A 270 -5.32 26.05 0.13
N LEU A 271 -6.63 26.32 -0.08
CA LEU A 271 -7.58 25.30 -0.51
C LEU A 271 -7.24 24.79 -1.91
N ALA A 272 -6.96 25.67 -2.87
CA ALA A 272 -6.58 25.29 -4.23
C ALA A 272 -5.34 24.40 -4.23
N ASP A 273 -4.29 24.78 -3.49
CA ASP A 273 -3.06 24.00 -3.40
C ASP A 273 -3.29 22.61 -2.77
N LYS A 274 -4.11 22.55 -1.72
CA LYS A 274 -4.45 21.28 -1.06
C LYS A 274 -5.34 20.42 -1.94
N LEU A 275 -6.31 21.01 -2.66
CA LEU A 275 -7.19 20.27 -3.56
C LEU A 275 -6.43 19.74 -4.78
N ARG A 276 -5.50 20.50 -5.37
CA ARG A 276 -4.64 20.00 -6.45
C ARG A 276 -3.84 18.78 -6.04
N ARG A 277 -3.35 18.74 -4.79
CA ARG A 277 -2.64 17.56 -4.25
C ARG A 277 -3.56 16.36 -4.04
N LEU A 278 -4.83 16.58 -3.71
CA LEU A 278 -5.83 15.52 -3.53
C LEU A 278 -6.50 15.10 -4.85
N ALA A 279 -6.39 15.90 -5.90
CA ALA A 279 -7.07 15.65 -7.17
C ALA A 279 -6.76 14.28 -7.80
N PRO A 280 -5.51 13.77 -7.81
CA PRO A 280 -5.25 12.43 -8.30
C PRO A 280 -6.04 11.36 -7.54
N ALA A 281 -6.06 11.44 -6.21
CA ALA A 281 -6.79 10.52 -5.35
C ALA A 281 -8.31 10.60 -5.58
N LEU A 282 -8.85 11.79 -5.74
CA LEU A 282 -10.26 11.99 -6.03
C LEU A 282 -10.64 11.46 -7.41
N ARG A 283 -9.79 11.66 -8.44
CA ARG A 283 -10.01 11.08 -9.79
C ARG A 283 -10.03 9.56 -9.74
N GLU A 284 -9.09 8.94 -9.04
CA GLU A 284 -9.02 7.49 -8.86
C GLU A 284 -10.25 6.94 -8.11
N SER A 285 -10.85 7.76 -7.26
CA SER A 285 -12.09 7.43 -6.54
C SER A 285 -13.37 7.63 -7.36
N GLY A 286 -13.25 8.05 -8.63
CA GLY A 286 -14.37 8.23 -9.54
C GLY A 286 -14.97 9.64 -9.52
N PHE A 287 -14.19 10.64 -9.14
CA PHE A 287 -14.55 12.05 -9.30
C PHE A 287 -13.75 12.66 -10.46
N GLN A 288 -14.40 13.48 -11.24
CA GLN A 288 -13.73 14.33 -12.22
C GLN A 288 -13.46 15.68 -11.55
N ILE A 289 -12.21 16.17 -11.63
CA ILE A 289 -11.82 17.47 -11.10
C ILE A 289 -11.01 18.19 -12.17
N ASP A 290 -11.51 19.35 -12.57
CA ASP A 290 -10.90 20.21 -13.53
C ASP A 290 -10.55 21.57 -12.91
N PHE A 291 -9.39 22.07 -13.26
CA PHE A 291 -8.85 23.36 -12.82
C PHE A 291 -8.67 24.24 -14.06
N PRO A 292 -9.70 24.98 -14.47
CA PRO A 292 -9.56 25.90 -15.61
C PRO A 292 -8.39 26.86 -15.39
N GLU A 293 -7.52 26.96 -16.38
CA GLU A 293 -6.31 27.82 -16.31
C GLU A 293 -6.64 29.30 -16.36
N GLU A 294 -7.74 29.64 -17.03
CA GLU A 294 -8.18 31.03 -17.18
C GLU A 294 -8.74 31.57 -15.88
N ARG A 295 -8.16 32.70 -15.44
CA ARG A 295 -8.70 33.47 -14.35
C ARG A 295 -9.87 34.31 -14.87
N LYS A 296 -11.07 34.05 -14.34
CA LYS A 296 -12.25 34.91 -14.60
C LYS A 296 -12.23 36.15 -13.70
N GLU A 297 -13.14 37.09 -13.94
CA GLU A 297 -13.24 38.33 -13.15
C GLU A 297 -13.42 38.08 -11.65
N ASP A 298 -14.13 37.00 -11.28
CA ASP A 298 -14.40 36.58 -9.89
C ASP A 298 -13.32 35.66 -9.28
N GLY A 299 -12.28 35.27 -10.05
CA GLY A 299 -11.15 34.50 -9.57
C GLY A 299 -10.89 33.20 -10.32
N TYR A 300 -10.06 32.33 -9.72
CA TYR A 300 -9.82 30.99 -10.24
C TYR A 300 -10.97 30.04 -9.91
N HIS A 301 -11.38 29.25 -10.90
CA HIS A 301 -12.47 28.31 -10.82
C HIS A 301 -12.00 26.87 -10.59
N VAL A 302 -12.91 26.04 -10.13
CA VAL A 302 -12.76 24.59 -10.04
C VAL A 302 -14.11 23.95 -10.39
N GLU A 303 -14.04 22.84 -11.11
CA GLU A 303 -15.18 22.01 -11.45
C GLU A 303 -14.95 20.61 -10.86
N ILE A 304 -15.94 20.10 -10.13
CA ILE A 304 -15.88 18.80 -9.47
C ILE A 304 -17.20 18.09 -9.75
N SER A 305 -17.14 16.88 -10.29
CA SER A 305 -18.33 16.07 -10.59
C SER A 305 -18.03 14.57 -10.40
N LYS A 306 -19.06 13.73 -10.39
CA LYS A 306 -18.86 12.29 -10.49
C LYS A 306 -18.49 11.91 -11.92
N THR A 307 -17.53 11.02 -12.06
CA THR A 307 -17.24 10.41 -13.37
C THR A 307 -18.44 9.55 -13.76
N LEU A 308 -19.17 9.94 -14.79
CA LEU A 308 -20.19 9.10 -15.40
C LEU A 308 -19.45 7.88 -16.00
N LYS A 309 -19.77 6.68 -15.51
CA LYS A 309 -19.37 5.46 -16.22
C LYS A 309 -20.10 5.46 -17.56
N THR A 310 -19.48 5.99 -18.59
CA THR A 310 -19.91 5.77 -19.98
C THR A 310 -19.72 4.28 -20.24
N SER A 311 -20.80 3.52 -20.18
CA SER A 311 -20.85 2.18 -20.77
C SER A 311 -20.71 2.37 -22.28
N THR A 312 -19.49 2.23 -22.81
CA THR A 312 -19.30 1.99 -24.24
C THR A 312 -19.82 0.58 -24.51
N ALA A 313 -21.13 0.51 -24.79
CA ALA A 313 -21.70 -0.62 -25.46
C ALA A 313 -21.24 -0.58 -26.90
N SER A 314 -20.22 -1.37 -27.22
CA SER A 314 -19.97 -1.77 -28.61
C SER A 314 -21.15 -2.65 -29.04
N THR A 315 -21.92 -2.15 -29.99
CA THR A 315 -22.93 -2.89 -30.74
C THR A 315 -22.31 -4.11 -31.41
N ALA A 316 -22.63 -5.28 -30.90
CA ALA A 316 -22.56 -6.52 -31.67
C ALA A 316 -23.86 -7.30 -31.40
N SER A 317 -24.64 -7.37 -32.47
CA SER A 317 -25.70 -8.28 -32.88
C SER A 317 -26.25 -9.31 -31.86
N THR A 318 -27.54 -9.16 -31.65
CA THR A 318 -28.60 -10.10 -31.31
C THR A 318 -28.28 -11.59 -31.42
N VAL A 319 -28.34 -12.32 -30.29
CA VAL A 319 -29.03 -13.63 -30.21
C VAL A 319 -29.67 -13.72 -28.84
N ASN A 320 -30.99 -13.94 -28.87
CA ASN A 320 -31.83 -14.23 -27.70
C ASN A 320 -31.37 -15.49 -26.98
N ASN A 321 -31.29 -15.46 -25.64
CA ASN A 321 -31.99 -16.48 -24.83
C ASN A 321 -32.11 -16.03 -23.36
N SER A 322 -33.33 -16.23 -22.90
CA SER A 322 -33.84 -16.09 -21.55
C SER A 322 -33.07 -16.96 -20.52
N ASN A 323 -32.69 -16.44 -19.35
CA ASN A 323 -33.20 -16.88 -18.04
C ASN A 323 -32.40 -16.34 -16.85
N SER A 324 -33.17 -15.90 -15.88
CA SER A 324 -32.99 -15.90 -14.42
C SER A 324 -31.82 -15.14 -13.79
N GLU A 325 -32.24 -14.12 -13.08
CA GLU A 325 -31.56 -13.39 -12.02
C GLU A 325 -30.92 -14.30 -10.96
N SER A 326 -29.66 -14.05 -10.65
CA SER A 326 -29.09 -14.28 -9.33
C SER A 326 -27.98 -13.26 -9.05
N ASN A 327 -28.20 -12.50 -8.01
CA ASN A 327 -27.33 -11.50 -7.42
C ASN A 327 -26.02 -12.16 -6.96
N PRO A 328 -24.80 -11.69 -7.32
CA PRO A 328 -23.60 -12.24 -6.74
C PRO A 328 -23.33 -11.57 -5.39
N GLU A 329 -23.47 -12.35 -4.33
CA GLU A 329 -22.94 -12.04 -3.00
C GLU A 329 -21.43 -11.84 -3.06
N LEU A 330 -20.95 -10.84 -2.29
CA LEU A 330 -19.55 -10.57 -2.05
C LEU A 330 -18.90 -11.80 -1.39
N PRO A 331 -17.71 -12.25 -1.84
CA PRO A 331 -17.06 -13.38 -1.19
C PRO A 331 -16.61 -12.99 0.21
N GLU A 332 -17.13 -13.71 1.20
CA GLU A 332 -16.66 -13.69 2.58
C GLU A 332 -15.16 -14.03 2.64
N LEU A 333 -14.40 -13.22 3.35
CA LEU A 333 -13.02 -13.48 3.72
C LEU A 333 -12.96 -14.77 4.55
N HIS A 334 -12.51 -15.85 3.95
CA HIS A 334 -12.19 -17.07 4.69
C HIS A 334 -11.12 -16.78 5.74
N VAL A 335 -11.56 -16.78 6.99
CA VAL A 335 -10.74 -16.82 8.19
C VAL A 335 -9.88 -18.09 8.12
N LEU A 336 -8.59 -17.95 8.39
CA LEU A 336 -7.65 -19.07 8.58
C LEU A 336 -8.30 -20.13 9.48
N ASN A 337 -8.49 -21.32 8.94
CA ASN A 337 -9.05 -22.45 9.67
C ASN A 337 -8.04 -22.90 10.74
N PRO A 338 -8.38 -22.85 12.03
CA PRO A 338 -7.47 -23.27 13.10
C PRO A 338 -7.11 -24.76 13.07
N ASN A 339 -7.81 -25.57 12.28
CA ASN A 339 -7.64 -27.03 12.24
C ASN A 339 -6.52 -27.52 11.27
N LEU A 340 -5.74 -26.61 10.66
CA LEU A 340 -4.58 -27.02 9.84
C LEU A 340 -3.38 -27.48 10.68
N PHE A 341 -3.45 -27.33 12.01
CA PHE A 341 -2.35 -27.72 12.92
C PHE A 341 -2.61 -29.02 13.70
N GLU A 342 -3.78 -29.67 13.55
CA GLU A 342 -4.09 -30.89 14.33
C GLU A 342 -3.90 -32.22 13.60
N LYS A 343 -3.41 -32.27 12.38
CA LYS A 343 -3.30 -33.53 11.62
C LYS A 343 -1.88 -33.98 11.28
N ASN A 344 -0.92 -33.86 12.19
CA ASN A 344 0.37 -34.56 12.00
C ASN A 344 1.01 -35.08 13.31
N ASN A 345 0.19 -35.52 14.28
CA ASN A 345 0.70 -36.20 15.47
C ASN A 345 0.02 -37.59 15.67
N SER A 346 0.03 -38.43 14.64
CA SER A 346 -0.15 -39.86 14.81
C SER A 346 0.34 -40.57 13.55
N GLU A 347 1.59 -40.98 13.57
CA GLU A 347 2.16 -42.17 12.93
C GLU A 347 3.66 -41.98 12.72
N SER A 348 4.42 -42.54 13.59
CA SER A 348 5.51 -43.47 13.40
C SER A 348 6.52 -43.37 14.56
N ILE A 349 6.23 -44.17 15.60
CA ILE A 349 7.30 -44.71 16.45
C ILE A 349 7.78 -45.97 15.72
N GLY A 350 8.93 -45.88 15.11
CA GLY A 350 9.63 -47.03 14.51
C GLY A 350 11.12 -46.87 14.76
N ASN A 351 11.64 -47.74 15.62
CA ASN A 351 13.03 -47.92 16.03
C ASN A 351 14.05 -47.68 14.93
N VAL A 352 15.11 -46.90 15.20
CA VAL A 352 16.47 -47.21 14.69
C VAL A 352 17.47 -46.90 15.79
N GLU A 353 18.22 -47.95 16.11
CA GLU A 353 19.35 -48.02 17.04
C GLU A 353 20.56 -47.19 16.58
N LEU A 354 21.32 -46.82 17.57
CA LEU A 354 22.68 -46.29 17.60
C LEU A 354 23.62 -46.81 16.51
N PHE A 355 24.30 -45.91 15.84
CA PHE A 355 25.78 -45.83 15.82
C PHE A 355 26.21 -44.39 15.53
#